data_8810ecb94946a98607a2fdaa9534540b
#
_entry.id   8810ecb94946a98607a2fdaa9534540b
#
_cell.length_a   1.000
_cell.length_b   1.000
_cell.length_c   1.000
_cell.angle_alpha   90.00
_cell.angle_beta   90.00
_cell.angle_gamma   90.00
#
_symmetry.space_group_name_H-M   'P 1'
#
loop_
_entity.id
_entity.type
_entity.pdbx_description
1 polymer ?
#
loop_
_entity_poly.entity_id
_entity_poly.type
_entity_poly.pdbx_seq_one_letter_code
_entity_poly.pdbx_strand_id
1 'polypeptide(L)'
;MELTEKNYKEDFCAKKISVIIPMYNAEKYIKKTLNSIIEQSYQNWEIIIIENGSEDKSPDIIREYEKKYPEIRMIKGSGKGPGPARNKGLKLAKGDYIVFVDADDYLPDTEIFRKYISIAEPTGADIVVSNYVRLWEDKILPASKHEAFALCSPSSEEFRFRGFFSIGTLSYVWCKFYRSEFLKKQQISFSENSYAEDKLFNMQCYICDAKFAFLEDVGYVYRKNDASVSWQYRSDSTENWFKIAYELKGWIEKKQKEPEKYASLIRYLIFFASFFDAKMEYMQYKNSLRAVRKTLKKYGTNPVGKRVFHELADRKRHLYINQRMWEIMIRTFSFGMKQQWYILLAVGIKMLITQRVDERLSDTGVRE
;
A
#
# COMPACT_ATOMS: atom_id res chain seq x y z
N MET A 1 32.74 14.30 28.24
CA MET A 1 32.25 12.90 28.27
C MET A 1 31.86 12.54 26.84
N GLU A 2 32.90 12.27 26.05
CA GLU A 2 32.78 11.87 24.63
C GLU A 2 32.32 10.42 24.57
N LEU A 3 31.01 10.20 24.49
CA LEU A 3 30.46 8.95 24.00
C LEU A 3 30.60 9.02 22.48
N THR A 4 31.67 8.41 22.06
CA THR A 4 32.26 8.47 20.75
C THR A 4 31.27 8.02 19.67
N GLU A 5 31.16 8.80 18.60
CA GLU A 5 30.52 8.46 17.30
C GLU A 5 30.85 7.04 16.79
N LYS A 6 31.91 6.45 17.31
CA LYS A 6 32.39 5.11 16.97
C LYS A 6 31.48 3.99 17.53
N ASN A 7 31.00 4.10 18.77
CA ASN A 7 30.08 3.11 19.37
C ASN A 7 28.69 3.18 18.76
N TYR A 8 28.23 4.36 18.33
CA TYR A 8 26.97 4.52 17.60
C TYR A 8 27.02 3.83 16.23
N LYS A 9 28.17 3.89 15.53
CA LYS A 9 28.30 3.27 14.19
C LYS A 9 28.41 1.73 14.23
N GLU A 10 29.01 1.16 15.27
CA GLU A 10 29.20 -0.30 15.39
C GLU A 10 27.89 -1.02 15.76
N ASP A 11 27.03 -0.45 16.61
CA ASP A 11 25.76 -1.05 17.03
C ASP A 11 24.72 -1.10 15.88
N PHE A 12 24.72 -0.12 14.98
CA PHE A 12 23.83 -0.11 13.82
C PHE A 12 24.19 -1.16 12.75
N CYS A 13 25.45 -1.56 12.65
CA CYS A 13 25.89 -2.60 11.71
C CYS A 13 25.46 -4.02 12.12
N ALA A 14 24.95 -4.22 13.34
CA ALA A 14 24.53 -5.54 13.83
C ALA A 14 23.13 -5.95 13.34
N LYS A 15 22.26 -5.00 12.96
CA LYS A 15 20.87 -5.28 12.59
C LYS A 15 20.76 -5.93 11.22
N LYS A 16 20.12 -7.09 11.15
CA LYS A 16 19.92 -7.79 9.87
C LYS A 16 18.64 -7.36 9.18
N ILE A 17 18.70 -7.18 7.86
CA ILE A 17 17.57 -6.83 7.00
C ILE A 17 17.17 -8.07 6.18
N SER A 18 15.91 -8.49 6.23
CA SER A 18 15.36 -9.48 5.30
C SER A 18 14.58 -8.76 4.20
N VAL A 19 15.05 -8.88 2.96
CA VAL A 19 14.33 -8.40 1.78
C VAL A 19 13.49 -9.53 1.22
N ILE A 20 12.19 -9.33 1.11
CA ILE A 20 11.23 -10.33 0.63
C ILE A 20 10.72 -9.90 -0.75
N ILE A 21 10.92 -10.76 -1.76
CA ILE A 21 10.56 -10.50 -3.16
C ILE A 21 9.58 -11.58 -3.63
N PRO A 22 8.28 -11.28 -3.77
CA PRO A 22 7.36 -12.13 -4.51
C PRO A 22 7.70 -12.05 -6.00
N MET A 23 7.96 -13.18 -6.67
CA MET A 23 8.39 -13.20 -8.07
C MET A 23 7.44 -14.05 -8.91
N TYR A 24 7.01 -13.47 -10.04
CA TYR A 24 6.28 -14.14 -11.10
C TYR A 24 6.55 -13.45 -12.44
N ASN A 25 7.12 -14.16 -13.41
CA ASN A 25 7.43 -13.67 -14.78
C ASN A 25 8.14 -12.30 -14.80
N ALA A 26 9.30 -12.21 -14.15
CA ALA A 26 10.06 -10.96 -13.97
C ALA A 26 11.41 -10.94 -14.71
N GLU A 27 11.63 -11.78 -15.72
CA GLU A 27 12.94 -11.93 -16.40
C GLU A 27 13.54 -10.61 -16.90
N LYS A 28 12.68 -9.66 -17.32
CA LYS A 28 13.09 -8.36 -17.83
C LYS A 28 13.61 -7.41 -16.74
N TYR A 29 13.22 -7.62 -15.48
CA TYR A 29 13.39 -6.63 -14.42
C TYR A 29 14.25 -7.13 -13.26
N ILE A 30 14.14 -8.42 -12.92
CA ILE A 30 14.67 -8.99 -11.68
C ILE A 30 16.18 -8.76 -11.49
N LYS A 31 16.98 -8.70 -12.56
CA LYS A 31 18.42 -8.37 -12.45
C LYS A 31 18.63 -6.97 -11.87
N LYS A 32 17.86 -5.98 -12.35
CA LYS A 32 17.95 -4.60 -11.83
C LYS A 32 17.48 -4.52 -10.37
N THR A 33 16.41 -5.24 -10.04
CA THR A 33 15.89 -5.34 -8.67
C THR A 33 16.96 -5.89 -7.73
N LEU A 34 17.57 -7.03 -8.06
CA LEU A 34 18.61 -7.64 -7.22
C LEU A 34 19.86 -6.78 -7.09
N ASN A 35 20.35 -6.23 -8.19
CA ASN A 35 21.54 -5.37 -8.15
C ASN A 35 21.33 -4.16 -7.26
N SER A 36 20.15 -3.52 -7.28
CA SER A 36 19.84 -2.36 -6.45
C SER A 36 19.85 -2.67 -4.93
N ILE A 37 19.69 -3.96 -4.57
CA ILE A 37 19.77 -4.42 -3.19
C ILE A 37 21.19 -4.82 -2.83
N ILE A 38 21.87 -5.54 -3.73
CA ILE A 38 23.26 -6.01 -3.54
C ILE A 38 24.23 -4.83 -3.43
N GLU A 39 23.97 -3.76 -4.20
CA GLU A 39 24.78 -2.53 -4.22
C GLU A 39 24.54 -1.58 -3.04
N GLN A 40 23.64 -1.93 -2.11
CA GLN A 40 23.45 -1.14 -0.90
C GLN A 40 24.75 -1.07 -0.07
N SER A 41 25.08 0.10 0.45
CA SER A 41 26.27 0.28 1.32
C SER A 41 26.16 -0.49 2.63
N TYR A 42 24.95 -0.78 3.06
CA TYR A 42 24.68 -1.63 4.22
C TYR A 42 24.60 -3.10 3.80
N GLN A 43 25.55 -3.92 4.28
CA GLN A 43 25.75 -5.28 3.77
C GLN A 43 25.14 -6.40 4.64
N ASN A 44 24.58 -6.10 5.83
CA ASN A 44 23.96 -7.14 6.67
C ASN A 44 22.50 -7.38 6.28
N TRP A 45 22.31 -8.02 5.12
CA TRP A 45 21.00 -8.36 4.57
C TRP A 45 20.92 -9.83 4.16
N GLU A 46 19.70 -10.32 3.95
CA GLU A 46 19.37 -11.53 3.20
C GLU A 46 18.25 -11.22 2.21
N ILE A 47 18.22 -11.91 1.07
CA ILE A 47 17.15 -11.81 0.08
C ILE A 47 16.40 -13.13 0.00
N ILE A 48 15.09 -13.08 0.20
CA ILE A 48 14.19 -14.23 0.14
C ILE A 48 13.24 -14.02 -1.03
N ILE A 49 13.48 -14.74 -2.13
CA ILE A 49 12.66 -14.67 -3.32
C ILE A 49 11.65 -15.80 -3.28
N ILE A 50 10.37 -15.45 -3.36
CA ILE A 50 9.29 -16.45 -3.41
C ILE A 50 8.82 -16.58 -4.85
N GLU A 51 9.26 -17.66 -5.49
CA GLU A 51 8.96 -17.99 -6.88
C GLU A 51 7.54 -18.57 -6.99
N ASN A 52 6.65 -17.89 -7.70
CA ASN A 52 5.21 -18.18 -7.77
C ASN A 52 4.75 -18.91 -9.04
N GLY A 53 5.63 -19.71 -9.66
CA GLY A 53 5.29 -20.49 -10.86
C GLY A 53 5.58 -19.74 -12.15
N SER A 54 6.71 -19.01 -12.23
CA SER A 54 7.16 -18.33 -13.44
C SER A 54 7.40 -19.31 -14.59
N GLU A 55 7.00 -18.91 -15.80
CA GLU A 55 7.17 -19.67 -17.03
C GLU A 55 8.30 -19.09 -17.92
N ASP A 56 8.86 -17.92 -17.51
CA ASP A 56 9.96 -17.25 -18.17
C ASP A 56 11.33 -17.65 -17.57
N LYS A 57 12.40 -16.94 -17.94
CA LYS A 57 13.76 -17.21 -17.45
C LYS A 57 14.05 -16.66 -16.05
N SER A 58 13.07 -16.10 -15.33
CA SER A 58 13.28 -15.55 -13.97
C SER A 58 13.95 -16.54 -13.03
N PRO A 59 13.50 -17.82 -12.94
CA PRO A 59 14.12 -18.78 -12.02
C PRO A 59 15.57 -19.09 -12.37
N ASP A 60 15.92 -19.13 -13.66
CA ASP A 60 17.31 -19.40 -14.09
C ASP A 60 18.23 -18.23 -13.70
N ILE A 61 17.77 -17.01 -13.89
CA ILE A 61 18.49 -15.82 -13.46
C ILE A 61 18.77 -15.88 -11.94
N ILE A 62 17.77 -16.22 -11.12
CA ILE A 62 17.97 -16.31 -9.68
C ILE A 62 18.98 -17.38 -9.29
N ARG A 63 18.96 -18.56 -9.94
CA ARG A 63 19.96 -19.64 -9.67
C ARG A 63 21.40 -19.18 -9.92
N GLU A 64 21.62 -18.26 -10.87
CA GLU A 64 22.94 -17.67 -11.12
C GLU A 64 23.35 -16.74 -9.93
N TYR A 65 22.41 -15.97 -9.39
CA TYR A 65 22.65 -15.10 -8.24
C TYR A 65 22.87 -15.93 -6.96
N GLU A 66 22.10 -16.99 -6.70
CA GLU A 66 22.28 -17.89 -5.54
C GLU A 66 23.67 -18.52 -5.50
N LYS A 67 24.25 -18.87 -6.67
CA LYS A 67 25.62 -19.40 -6.75
C LYS A 67 26.68 -18.37 -6.34
N LYS A 68 26.40 -17.09 -6.55
CA LYS A 68 27.34 -16.00 -6.34
C LYS A 68 27.19 -15.35 -4.96
N TYR A 69 25.98 -15.35 -4.42
CA TYR A 69 25.61 -14.67 -3.17
C TYR A 69 24.85 -15.64 -2.26
N PRO A 70 25.48 -16.21 -1.23
CA PRO A 70 24.85 -17.19 -0.31
C PRO A 70 23.71 -16.58 0.55
N GLU A 71 23.62 -15.25 0.61
CA GLU A 71 22.54 -14.52 1.28
C GLU A 71 21.24 -14.49 0.48
N ILE A 72 21.27 -14.88 -0.80
CA ILE A 72 20.11 -14.94 -1.70
C ILE A 72 19.55 -16.36 -1.70
N ARG A 73 18.24 -16.48 -1.50
CA ARG A 73 17.55 -17.77 -1.50
C ARG A 73 16.26 -17.69 -2.30
N MET A 74 16.09 -18.59 -3.28
CA MET A 74 14.83 -18.78 -3.98
C MET A 74 14.03 -19.91 -3.37
N ILE A 75 12.79 -19.64 -3.03
CA ILE A 75 11.87 -20.60 -2.39
C ILE A 75 10.61 -20.72 -3.27
N LYS A 76 10.20 -21.93 -3.57
CA LYS A 76 8.97 -22.18 -4.35
C LYS A 76 7.74 -21.65 -3.58
N GLY A 77 6.96 -20.79 -4.21
CA GLY A 77 5.70 -20.24 -3.70
C GLY A 77 4.52 -21.20 -3.87
N SER A 78 3.31 -20.71 -3.58
CA SER A 78 2.07 -21.45 -3.75
C SER A 78 1.33 -21.16 -5.06
N GLY A 79 1.81 -20.21 -5.86
CA GLY A 79 1.14 -19.71 -7.06
C GLY A 79 -0.12 -18.86 -6.81
N LYS A 80 -0.44 -18.53 -5.56
CA LYS A 80 -1.69 -17.86 -5.16
C LYS A 80 -1.59 -16.32 -5.05
N GLY A 81 -0.64 -15.70 -5.74
CA GLY A 81 -0.46 -14.24 -5.73
C GLY A 81 0.57 -13.74 -4.70
N PRO A 82 0.77 -12.39 -4.61
CA PRO A 82 1.87 -11.80 -3.84
C PRO A 82 1.67 -11.89 -2.33
N GLY A 83 0.46 -11.79 -1.80
CA GLY A 83 0.19 -11.84 -0.35
C GLY A 83 0.64 -13.14 0.30
N PRO A 84 0.17 -14.32 -0.16
CA PRO A 84 0.67 -15.63 0.31
C PRO A 84 2.18 -15.81 0.13
N ALA A 85 2.76 -15.27 -0.96
CA ALA A 85 4.20 -15.29 -1.17
C ALA A 85 4.93 -14.48 -0.10
N ARG A 86 4.50 -13.24 0.16
CA ARG A 86 5.09 -12.40 1.22
C ARG A 86 4.93 -13.05 2.60
N ASN A 87 3.80 -13.70 2.89
CA ASN A 87 3.62 -14.47 4.14
C ASN A 87 4.62 -15.60 4.27
N LYS A 88 4.92 -16.31 3.18
CA LYS A 88 5.96 -17.36 3.18
C LYS A 88 7.33 -16.75 3.44
N GLY A 89 7.65 -15.62 2.82
CA GLY A 89 8.86 -14.87 3.07
C GLY A 89 8.99 -14.43 4.54
N LEU A 90 7.92 -13.87 5.13
CA LEU A 90 7.89 -13.45 6.54
C LEU A 90 8.20 -14.60 7.51
N LYS A 91 7.70 -15.81 7.24
CA LYS A 91 7.99 -17.00 8.06
C LYS A 91 9.44 -17.43 8.00
N LEU A 92 10.13 -17.15 6.90
CA LEU A 92 11.52 -17.55 6.65
C LEU A 92 12.53 -16.46 7.00
N ALA A 93 12.07 -15.24 7.18
CA ALA A 93 12.88 -14.07 7.47
C ALA A 93 13.55 -14.16 8.86
N LYS A 94 14.87 -13.93 8.88
CA LYS A 94 15.72 -13.94 10.07
C LYS A 94 16.14 -12.52 10.50
N GLY A 95 15.84 -11.51 9.69
CA GLY A 95 16.21 -10.12 9.93
C GLY A 95 15.45 -9.48 11.08
N ASP A 96 16.11 -8.52 11.71
CA ASP A 96 15.49 -7.60 12.67
C ASP A 96 14.47 -6.70 12.00
N TYR A 97 14.68 -6.47 10.70
CA TYR A 97 13.83 -5.64 9.85
C TYR A 97 13.43 -6.36 8.57
N ILE A 98 12.27 -6.01 8.06
CA ILE A 98 11.70 -6.52 6.81
C ILE A 98 11.55 -5.37 5.82
N VAL A 99 11.96 -5.62 4.57
CA VAL A 99 11.68 -4.79 3.39
C VAL A 99 10.97 -5.65 2.35
N PHE A 100 9.87 -5.14 1.81
CA PHE A 100 9.23 -5.77 0.64
C PHE A 100 9.65 -5.03 -0.61
N VAL A 101 10.08 -5.77 -1.63
CA VAL A 101 10.40 -5.24 -2.95
C VAL A 101 9.69 -6.09 -4.01
N ASP A 102 8.96 -5.45 -4.91
CA ASP A 102 8.34 -6.17 -6.02
C ASP A 102 9.39 -6.48 -7.10
N ALA A 103 9.24 -7.61 -7.79
CA ALA A 103 10.28 -8.17 -8.66
C ALA A 103 10.55 -7.30 -9.94
N ASP A 104 9.69 -6.34 -10.22
CA ASP A 104 9.80 -5.41 -11.35
C ASP A 104 10.23 -3.99 -10.94
N ASP A 105 10.43 -3.74 -9.63
CA ASP A 105 10.82 -2.45 -9.06
C ASP A 105 12.29 -2.44 -8.59
N TYR A 106 12.77 -1.30 -8.07
CA TYR A 106 14.13 -1.19 -7.55
C TYR A 106 14.32 -0.05 -6.54
N LEU A 107 15.42 -0.13 -5.79
CA LEU A 107 15.84 0.91 -4.85
C LEU A 107 16.75 1.91 -5.59
N PRO A 108 16.44 3.22 -5.60
CA PRO A 108 17.20 4.21 -6.38
C PRO A 108 18.50 4.67 -5.73
N ASP A 109 18.63 4.48 -4.41
CA ASP A 109 19.70 5.00 -3.59
C ASP A 109 20.43 3.86 -2.88
N THR A 110 21.75 3.79 -2.99
CA THR A 110 22.57 2.77 -2.34
C THR A 110 22.69 2.95 -0.81
N GLU A 111 22.27 4.08 -0.27
CA GLU A 111 22.29 4.39 1.16
C GLU A 111 20.93 4.16 1.86
N ILE A 112 19.90 3.72 1.13
CA ILE A 112 18.55 3.69 1.69
C ILE A 112 18.41 2.79 2.92
N PHE A 113 19.12 1.65 2.96
CA PHE A 113 19.09 0.77 4.13
C PHE A 113 19.74 1.42 5.36
N ARG A 114 20.85 2.13 5.19
CA ARG A 114 21.47 2.92 6.29
C ARG A 114 20.54 4.00 6.79
N LYS A 115 19.90 4.74 5.87
CA LYS A 115 18.94 5.79 6.20
C LYS A 115 17.76 5.24 6.99
N TYR A 116 17.21 4.08 6.60
CA TYR A 116 16.14 3.43 7.36
C TYR A 116 16.56 3.09 8.79
N ILE A 117 17.72 2.44 8.96
CA ILE A 117 18.22 2.06 10.29
C ILE A 117 18.49 3.30 11.15
N SER A 118 19.11 4.35 10.57
CA SER A 118 19.43 5.59 11.30
C SER A 118 18.20 6.33 11.83
N ILE A 119 17.02 6.05 11.28
CA ILE A 119 15.74 6.56 11.79
C ILE A 119 15.08 5.54 12.72
N ALA A 120 15.04 4.25 12.34
CA ALA A 120 14.31 3.24 13.09
C ALA A 120 14.87 3.02 14.50
N GLU A 121 16.19 2.97 14.66
CA GLU A 121 16.82 2.66 15.95
C GLU A 121 16.66 3.78 16.98
N PRO A 122 17.04 5.04 16.69
CA PRO A 122 16.91 6.12 17.68
C PRO A 122 15.45 6.45 18.03
N THR A 123 14.53 6.32 17.05
CA THR A 123 13.13 6.64 17.28
C THR A 123 12.37 5.48 17.91
N GLY A 124 12.87 4.26 17.81
CA GLY A 124 12.15 3.04 18.17
C GLY A 124 10.90 2.86 17.29
N ALA A 125 10.95 3.32 16.04
CA ALA A 125 9.82 3.17 15.10
C ALA A 125 9.60 1.70 14.73
N ASP A 126 8.33 1.32 14.64
CA ASP A 126 7.92 0.01 14.14
C ASP A 126 7.93 -0.03 12.61
N ILE A 127 7.66 1.14 12.00
CA ILE A 127 7.61 1.31 10.55
C ILE A 127 8.25 2.64 10.17
N VAL A 128 9.30 2.61 9.34
CA VAL A 128 9.82 3.80 8.68
C VAL A 128 9.29 3.83 7.24
N VAL A 129 8.79 4.97 6.81
CA VAL A 129 8.18 5.18 5.49
C VAL A 129 9.03 6.15 4.69
N SER A 130 9.51 5.77 3.52
CA SER A 130 10.18 6.68 2.58
C SER A 130 9.22 7.19 1.50
N ASN A 131 9.65 8.22 0.78
CA ASN A 131 9.00 8.62 -0.45
C ASN A 131 9.31 7.62 -1.58
N TYR A 132 8.58 7.73 -2.68
CA TYR A 132 8.81 6.95 -3.88
C TYR A 132 8.61 7.81 -5.13
N VAL A 133 9.11 7.32 -6.26
CA VAL A 133 8.84 7.87 -7.59
C VAL A 133 8.27 6.79 -8.49
N ARG A 134 7.66 7.20 -9.59
CA ARG A 134 7.14 6.30 -10.62
C ARG A 134 8.04 6.35 -11.84
N LEU A 135 8.28 5.19 -12.43
CA LEU A 135 8.98 5.08 -13.70
C LEU A 135 7.99 4.63 -14.77
N TRP A 136 7.81 5.44 -15.82
CA TRP A 136 7.01 5.12 -16.97
C TRP A 136 7.78 5.48 -18.24
N GLU A 137 7.96 4.52 -19.14
CA GLU A 137 8.66 4.73 -20.43
C GLU A 137 9.97 5.51 -20.25
N ASP A 138 10.81 5.08 -19.32
CA ASP A 138 12.10 5.71 -18.95
C ASP A 138 12.01 7.14 -18.38
N LYS A 139 10.81 7.65 -18.12
CA LYS A 139 10.58 8.93 -17.44
C LYS A 139 10.27 8.72 -15.96
N ILE A 140 11.02 9.42 -15.11
CA ILE A 140 10.70 9.48 -13.68
C ILE A 140 9.60 10.53 -13.48
N LEU A 141 8.47 10.06 -12.98
CA LEU A 141 7.33 10.90 -12.60
C LEU A 141 7.32 11.06 -11.08
N PRO A 142 7.14 12.28 -10.56
CA PRO A 142 7.03 12.48 -9.13
C PRO A 142 5.80 11.73 -8.61
N ALA A 143 5.91 11.20 -7.39
CA ALA A 143 4.78 10.70 -6.64
C ALA A 143 4.43 11.67 -5.51
N SER A 144 3.27 11.47 -4.91
CA SER A 144 2.89 12.24 -3.74
C SER A 144 3.79 11.93 -2.58
N LYS A 145 4.17 12.99 -1.89
CA LYS A 145 5.08 12.91 -0.75
C LYS A 145 4.29 12.80 0.54
N HIS A 146 4.82 12.06 1.50
CA HIS A 146 4.20 11.89 2.80
C HIS A 146 4.29 13.13 3.70
N GLU A 147 5.11 14.15 3.37
CA GLU A 147 5.21 15.39 4.13
C GLU A 147 3.84 16.06 4.34
N ALA A 148 2.92 15.86 3.42
CA ALA A 148 1.56 16.39 3.54
C ALA A 148 0.80 15.89 4.79
N PHE A 149 1.18 14.74 5.36
CA PHE A 149 0.53 14.18 6.55
C PHE A 149 1.49 13.69 7.65
N ALA A 150 2.80 13.66 7.39
CA ALA A 150 3.80 13.18 8.35
C ALA A 150 3.78 13.96 9.68
N LEU A 151 3.41 15.24 9.62
CA LEU A 151 3.25 16.10 10.81
C LEU A 151 1.89 15.96 11.50
N CYS A 152 0.92 15.25 10.89
CA CYS A 152 -0.36 14.99 11.53
C CYS A 152 -0.18 13.97 12.66
N SER A 153 -0.93 14.14 13.77
CA SER A 153 -0.98 13.10 14.79
C SER A 153 -1.41 11.76 14.17
N PRO A 154 -0.67 10.66 14.38
CA PRO A 154 -1.06 9.35 13.87
C PRO A 154 -2.45 8.89 14.32
N SER A 155 -2.94 9.37 15.47
CA SER A 155 -4.29 9.08 15.96
C SER A 155 -5.40 9.89 15.25
N SER A 156 -5.05 10.91 14.47
CA SER A 156 -6.02 11.80 13.83
C SER A 156 -6.72 11.13 12.63
N GLU A 157 -7.94 11.59 12.33
CA GLU A 157 -8.66 11.17 11.12
C GLU A 157 -7.99 11.69 9.86
N GLU A 158 -7.39 12.88 9.90
CA GLU A 158 -6.60 13.46 8.81
C GLU A 158 -5.42 12.57 8.41
N PHE A 159 -4.66 12.05 9.39
CA PHE A 159 -3.58 11.09 9.12
C PHE A 159 -4.09 9.85 8.40
N ARG A 160 -5.20 9.25 8.88
CA ARG A 160 -5.81 8.09 8.24
C ARG A 160 -6.28 8.40 6.83
N PHE A 161 -6.96 9.53 6.66
CA PHE A 161 -7.50 9.96 5.36
C PHE A 161 -6.39 10.18 4.33
N ARG A 162 -5.36 10.95 4.69
CA ARG A 162 -4.25 11.20 3.76
C ARG A 162 -3.37 9.97 3.57
N GLY A 163 -2.93 9.35 4.65
CA GLY A 163 -1.98 8.25 4.60
C GLY A 163 -2.49 7.03 3.83
N PHE A 164 -3.76 6.66 4.00
CA PHE A 164 -4.32 5.45 3.37
C PHE A 164 -5.15 5.72 2.11
N PHE A 165 -5.60 6.96 1.85
CA PHE A 165 -6.58 7.20 0.79
C PHE A 165 -6.20 8.33 -0.16
N SER A 166 -6.18 9.61 0.24
CA SER A 166 -5.98 10.70 -0.72
C SER A 166 -4.55 10.76 -1.26
N ILE A 167 -3.54 10.58 -0.43
CA ILE A 167 -2.14 10.41 -0.82
C ILE A 167 -1.82 8.93 -1.03
N GLY A 168 -2.22 8.09 -0.05
CA GLY A 168 -2.19 6.65 -0.17
C GLY A 168 -0.83 5.99 0.06
N THR A 169 0.21 6.72 0.47
CA THR A 169 1.56 6.15 0.70
C THR A 169 1.54 4.98 1.69
N LEU A 170 0.67 5.04 2.70
CA LEU A 170 0.52 3.95 3.66
C LEU A 170 -0.25 2.74 3.11
N SER A 171 -0.76 2.79 1.89
CA SER A 171 -1.49 1.67 1.27
C SER A 171 -0.59 0.61 0.65
N TYR A 172 0.66 0.92 0.38
CA TYR A 172 1.62 0.01 -0.26
C TYR A 172 2.57 -0.56 0.77
N VAL A 173 3.02 -1.81 0.61
CA VAL A 173 3.99 -2.43 1.53
C VAL A 173 5.44 -2.14 1.16
N TRP A 174 5.70 -1.81 -0.10
CA TRP A 174 7.01 -1.31 -0.53
C TRP A 174 7.24 0.13 -0.04
N CYS A 175 8.40 0.70 -0.23
CA CYS A 175 8.88 1.97 0.36
C CYS A 175 8.77 2.03 1.90
N LYS A 176 8.85 0.88 2.56
CA LYS A 176 8.75 0.78 4.02
C LYS A 176 9.76 -0.19 4.61
N PHE A 177 10.13 0.10 5.84
CA PHE A 177 11.05 -0.65 6.66
C PHE A 177 10.33 -1.05 7.94
N TYR A 178 10.04 -2.33 8.09
CA TYR A 178 9.21 -2.87 9.19
C TYR A 178 10.07 -3.55 10.24
N ARG A 179 9.85 -3.26 11.52
CA ARG A 179 10.46 -4.01 12.62
C ARG A 179 9.85 -5.41 12.71
N SER A 180 10.68 -6.44 12.56
CA SER A 180 10.22 -7.85 12.56
C SER A 180 9.53 -8.24 13.85
N GLU A 181 10.06 -7.80 14.99
CA GLU A 181 9.51 -8.08 16.31
C GLU A 181 8.06 -7.56 16.42
N PHE A 182 7.80 -6.33 15.93
CA PHE A 182 6.46 -5.76 15.92
C PHE A 182 5.50 -6.62 15.10
N LEU A 183 5.88 -6.99 13.87
CA LEU A 183 5.04 -7.82 13.01
C LEU A 183 4.72 -9.19 13.65
N LYS A 184 5.73 -9.84 14.24
CA LYS A 184 5.60 -11.13 14.94
C LYS A 184 4.72 -11.02 16.18
N LYS A 185 5.00 -10.05 17.06
CA LYS A 185 4.26 -9.82 18.31
C LYS A 185 2.78 -9.52 18.04
N GLN A 186 2.51 -8.75 17.00
CA GLN A 186 1.14 -8.40 16.62
C GLN A 186 0.46 -9.43 15.73
N GLN A 187 1.18 -10.48 15.30
CA GLN A 187 0.69 -11.51 14.38
C GLN A 187 0.16 -10.93 13.06
N ILE A 188 0.85 -9.90 12.54
CA ILE A 188 0.50 -9.25 11.29
C ILE A 188 0.83 -10.18 10.13
N SER A 189 -0.12 -10.36 9.21
CA SER A 189 0.06 -11.17 8.02
C SER A 189 -0.81 -10.66 6.87
N PHE A 190 -0.40 -10.98 5.65
CA PHE A 190 -1.23 -10.70 4.48
C PHE A 190 -2.47 -11.58 4.48
N SER A 191 -3.60 -11.04 4.02
CA SER A 191 -4.79 -11.83 3.75
C SER A 191 -4.52 -12.84 2.63
N GLU A 192 -5.20 -13.98 2.66
CA GLU A 192 -5.21 -14.92 1.54
C GLU A 192 -5.98 -14.36 0.32
N ASN A 193 -6.75 -13.31 0.53
CA ASN A 193 -7.41 -12.58 -0.54
C ASN A 193 -6.36 -11.78 -1.33
N SER A 194 -6.21 -12.07 -2.61
CA SER A 194 -5.22 -11.46 -3.50
C SER A 194 -5.63 -10.06 -4.02
N TYR A 195 -6.43 -9.33 -3.26
CA TYR A 195 -6.92 -8.01 -3.64
C TYR A 195 -6.69 -6.99 -2.53
N ALA A 196 -5.95 -5.93 -2.85
CA ALA A 196 -5.57 -4.86 -1.92
C ALA A 196 -5.02 -5.36 -0.56
N GLU A 197 -4.34 -6.52 -0.60
CA GLU A 197 -3.74 -7.18 0.57
C GLU A 197 -2.70 -6.29 1.26
N ASP A 198 -2.00 -5.45 0.50
CA ASP A 198 -1.03 -4.47 0.96
C ASP A 198 -1.68 -3.43 1.87
N LYS A 199 -2.80 -2.87 1.41
CA LYS A 199 -3.55 -1.88 2.17
C LYS A 199 -4.06 -2.46 3.48
N LEU A 200 -4.61 -3.67 3.45
CA LEU A 200 -5.09 -4.35 4.64
C LEU A 200 -3.93 -4.64 5.62
N PHE A 201 -2.78 -5.10 5.13
CA PHE A 201 -1.59 -5.34 5.94
C PHE A 201 -1.15 -4.09 6.71
N ASN A 202 -1.06 -2.95 6.02
CA ASN A 202 -0.68 -1.70 6.66
C ASN A 202 -1.76 -1.15 7.61
N MET A 203 -3.05 -1.36 7.29
CA MET A 203 -4.14 -1.02 8.21
C MET A 203 -4.12 -1.88 9.47
N GLN A 204 -3.75 -3.17 9.37
CA GLN A 204 -3.52 -4.03 10.55
C GLN A 204 -2.40 -3.45 11.42
N CYS A 205 -1.26 -3.06 10.82
CA CYS A 205 -0.17 -2.40 11.54
C CYS A 205 -0.66 -1.15 12.28
N TYR A 206 -1.43 -0.31 11.59
CA TYR A 206 -1.98 0.91 12.15
C TYR A 206 -2.94 0.65 13.33
N ILE A 207 -3.84 -0.33 13.20
CA ILE A 207 -4.77 -0.74 14.27
C ILE A 207 -4.01 -1.28 15.49
N CYS A 208 -2.84 -1.87 15.29
CA CYS A 208 -1.96 -2.34 16.34
C CYS A 208 -1.06 -1.23 16.94
N ASP A 209 -1.39 0.04 16.69
CA ASP A 209 -0.69 1.23 17.19
C ASP A 209 0.79 1.27 16.79
N ALA A 210 1.12 0.83 15.55
CA ALA A 210 2.47 0.93 15.02
C ALA A 210 3.02 2.36 15.15
N LYS A 211 4.24 2.49 15.63
CA LYS A 211 4.97 3.75 15.68
C LYS A 211 5.58 4.04 14.33
N PHE A 212 5.07 5.06 13.64
CA PHE A 212 5.56 5.49 12.34
C PHE A 212 6.67 6.53 12.48
N ALA A 213 7.69 6.44 11.61
CA ALA A 213 8.63 7.50 11.32
C ALA A 213 8.72 7.70 9.80
N PHE A 214 9.14 8.87 9.36
CA PHE A 214 9.13 9.25 7.96
C PHE A 214 10.51 9.69 7.51
N LEU A 215 10.93 9.17 6.34
CA LEU A 215 12.18 9.49 5.66
C LEU A 215 11.84 10.30 4.40
N GLU A 216 12.34 11.52 4.28
CA GLU A 216 12.05 12.41 3.14
C GLU A 216 12.67 11.95 1.82
N ASP A 217 13.70 11.09 1.90
CA ASP A 217 14.37 10.55 0.73
C ASP A 217 13.44 9.64 -0.09
N VAL A 218 13.74 9.53 -1.40
CA VAL A 218 13.11 8.58 -2.29
C VAL A 218 13.77 7.21 -2.09
N GLY A 219 13.06 6.32 -1.43
CA GLY A 219 13.55 4.96 -1.12
C GLY A 219 13.09 3.88 -2.11
N TYR A 220 12.25 4.23 -3.09
CA TYR A 220 11.66 3.24 -3.99
C TYR A 220 11.31 3.80 -5.35
N VAL A 221 11.54 3.03 -6.41
CA VAL A 221 11.09 3.33 -7.78
C VAL A 221 10.06 2.30 -8.18
N TYR A 222 8.80 2.72 -8.22
CA TYR A 222 7.69 1.92 -8.73
C TYR A 222 7.63 2.01 -10.24
N ARG A 223 7.81 0.86 -10.92
CA ARG A 223 7.72 0.77 -12.39
C ARG A 223 6.27 0.57 -12.82
N LYS A 224 5.74 1.49 -13.64
CA LYS A 224 4.45 1.25 -14.29
C LYS A 224 4.66 0.19 -15.39
N ASN A 225 4.02 -0.94 -15.21
CA ASN A 225 4.03 -2.06 -16.14
C ASN A 225 2.58 -2.34 -16.57
N ASP A 226 2.33 -2.43 -17.87
CA ASP A 226 0.99 -2.71 -18.41
C ASP A 226 0.44 -4.08 -17.99
N ALA A 227 1.33 -5.02 -17.62
CA ALA A 227 0.96 -6.30 -17.03
C ALA A 227 0.64 -6.24 -15.53
N SER A 228 0.78 -5.07 -14.88
CA SER A 228 0.55 -4.92 -13.45
C SER A 228 -0.91 -5.24 -13.08
N VAL A 229 -1.08 -6.16 -12.13
CA VAL A 229 -2.40 -6.59 -11.60
C VAL A 229 -3.21 -5.40 -11.05
N SER A 230 -2.53 -4.37 -10.56
CA SER A 230 -3.15 -3.19 -9.93
C SER A 230 -3.98 -2.33 -10.90
N TRP A 231 -3.72 -2.43 -12.21
CA TRP A 231 -4.41 -1.65 -13.25
C TRP A 231 -5.40 -2.46 -14.07
N GLN A 232 -5.51 -3.78 -13.79
CA GLN A 232 -6.44 -4.63 -14.52
C GLN A 232 -7.85 -4.50 -13.96
N TYR A 233 -8.83 -4.42 -14.88
CA TYR A 233 -10.23 -4.49 -14.50
C TYR A 233 -10.55 -5.83 -13.85
N ARG A 234 -11.31 -5.80 -12.75
CA ARG A 234 -11.77 -7.01 -12.04
C ARG A 234 -13.27 -6.93 -11.77
N SER A 235 -14.00 -7.87 -12.33
CA SER A 235 -15.47 -7.94 -12.16
C SER A 235 -15.91 -8.27 -10.72
N ASP A 236 -15.01 -8.85 -9.91
CA ASP A 236 -15.23 -9.23 -8.51
C ASP A 236 -14.71 -8.16 -7.50
N SER A 237 -14.31 -6.98 -8.00
CA SER A 237 -13.69 -5.91 -7.18
C SER A 237 -14.60 -5.48 -6.02
N THR A 238 -15.87 -5.23 -6.30
CA THR A 238 -16.85 -4.79 -5.28
C THR A 238 -16.96 -5.78 -4.12
N GLU A 239 -17.05 -7.06 -4.42
CA GLU A 239 -17.14 -8.14 -3.44
C GLU A 239 -15.86 -8.23 -2.60
N ASN A 240 -14.70 -8.06 -3.24
CA ASN A 240 -13.41 -8.09 -2.56
C ASN A 240 -13.22 -6.89 -1.62
N TRP A 241 -13.65 -5.68 -1.99
CA TRP A 241 -13.61 -4.53 -1.11
C TRP A 241 -14.47 -4.73 0.15
N PHE A 242 -15.64 -5.35 0.01
CA PHE A 242 -16.45 -5.68 1.19
C PHE A 242 -15.78 -6.75 2.07
N LYS A 243 -15.13 -7.76 1.48
CA LYS A 243 -14.34 -8.74 2.26
C LYS A 243 -13.26 -8.04 3.08
N ILE A 244 -12.50 -7.11 2.46
CA ILE A 244 -11.49 -6.32 3.17
C ILE A 244 -12.11 -5.51 4.32
N ALA A 245 -13.27 -4.89 4.10
CA ALA A 245 -13.98 -4.16 5.15
C ALA A 245 -14.39 -5.05 6.32
N TYR A 246 -14.85 -6.28 6.05
CA TYR A 246 -15.17 -7.27 7.08
C TYR A 246 -13.93 -7.77 7.81
N GLU A 247 -12.83 -8.07 7.10
CA GLU A 247 -11.56 -8.47 7.72
C GLU A 247 -11.03 -7.36 8.62
N LEU A 248 -11.08 -6.10 8.16
CA LEU A 248 -10.66 -4.94 8.94
C LEU A 248 -11.48 -4.78 10.22
N LYS A 249 -12.80 -4.95 10.12
CA LYS A 249 -13.68 -4.96 11.29
C LYS A 249 -13.31 -6.07 12.27
N GLY A 250 -13.09 -7.28 11.77
CA GLY A 250 -12.64 -8.42 12.57
C GLY A 250 -11.31 -8.16 13.29
N TRP A 251 -10.37 -7.45 12.65
CA TRP A 251 -9.10 -7.04 13.27
C TRP A 251 -9.31 -6.04 14.41
N ILE A 252 -10.17 -5.04 14.22
CA ILE A 252 -10.52 -4.05 15.25
C ILE A 252 -11.09 -4.77 16.49
N GLU A 253 -12.03 -5.70 16.28
CA GLU A 253 -12.65 -6.50 17.33
C GLU A 253 -11.64 -7.44 18.01
N LYS A 254 -10.84 -8.19 17.25
CA LYS A 254 -9.80 -9.10 17.76
C LYS A 254 -8.78 -8.37 18.64
N LYS A 255 -8.41 -7.14 18.26
CA LYS A 255 -7.45 -6.32 19.01
C LYS A 255 -8.10 -5.51 20.12
N GLN A 256 -9.39 -5.70 20.38
CA GLN A 256 -10.18 -5.00 21.43
C GLN A 256 -10.03 -3.48 21.33
N LYS A 257 -9.95 -2.97 20.09
CA LYS A 257 -9.84 -1.54 19.84
C LYS A 257 -11.21 -0.88 19.82
N GLU A 258 -11.27 0.37 20.25
CA GLU A 258 -12.49 1.17 20.19
C GLU A 258 -12.98 1.30 18.73
N PRO A 259 -14.15 0.70 18.37
CA PRO A 259 -14.56 0.62 16.97
C PRO A 259 -14.73 2.00 16.33
N GLU A 260 -15.22 2.99 17.08
CA GLU A 260 -15.50 4.34 16.54
C GLU A 260 -14.21 5.07 16.15
N LYS A 261 -13.11 4.88 16.88
CA LYS A 261 -11.79 5.44 16.55
C LYS A 261 -11.30 5.02 15.15
N TYR A 262 -11.59 3.77 14.76
CA TYR A 262 -11.12 3.20 13.49
C TYR A 262 -12.21 3.14 12.42
N ALA A 263 -13.45 3.50 12.72
CA ALA A 263 -14.57 3.46 11.78
C ALA A 263 -14.32 4.30 10.52
N SER A 264 -13.53 5.38 10.62
CA SER A 264 -13.15 6.20 9.47
C SER A 264 -12.37 5.40 8.40
N LEU A 265 -11.56 4.40 8.79
CA LEU A 265 -10.87 3.54 7.83
C LEU A 265 -11.87 2.78 6.96
N ILE A 266 -12.92 2.20 7.55
CA ILE A 266 -13.96 1.46 6.80
C ILE A 266 -14.79 2.43 5.96
N ARG A 267 -15.14 3.60 6.50
CA ARG A 267 -15.90 4.63 5.76
C ARG A 267 -15.18 5.07 4.50
N TYR A 268 -13.91 5.45 4.63
CA TYR A 268 -13.13 5.89 3.47
C TYR A 268 -12.78 4.74 2.53
N LEU A 269 -12.52 3.54 3.05
CA LEU A 269 -12.31 2.35 2.22
C LEU A 269 -13.48 2.14 1.25
N ILE A 270 -14.70 2.11 1.76
CA ILE A 270 -15.90 1.88 0.93
C ILE A 270 -16.19 3.07 0.01
N PHE A 271 -15.97 4.31 0.48
CA PHE A 271 -16.13 5.48 -0.37
C PHE A 271 -15.18 5.44 -1.57
N PHE A 272 -13.87 5.32 -1.34
CA PHE A 272 -12.86 5.29 -2.41
C PHE A 272 -13.02 4.08 -3.32
N ALA A 273 -13.31 2.91 -2.76
CA ALA A 273 -13.60 1.70 -3.52
C ALA A 273 -14.78 1.89 -4.47
N SER A 274 -15.88 2.47 -4.01
CA SER A 274 -17.07 2.69 -4.85
C SER A 274 -16.79 3.65 -6.00
N PHE A 275 -15.96 4.68 -5.77
CA PHE A 275 -15.57 5.63 -6.80
C PHE A 275 -14.59 4.97 -7.80
N PHE A 276 -13.59 4.25 -7.30
CA PHE A 276 -12.62 3.53 -8.13
C PHE A 276 -13.30 2.50 -9.02
N ASP A 277 -14.13 1.62 -8.45
CA ASP A 277 -14.85 0.60 -9.22
C ASP A 277 -15.76 1.23 -10.27
N ALA A 278 -16.46 2.31 -9.93
CA ALA A 278 -17.31 3.03 -10.86
C ALA A 278 -16.49 3.63 -12.03
N LYS A 279 -15.29 4.16 -11.76
CA LYS A 279 -14.36 4.64 -12.79
C LYS A 279 -13.90 3.49 -13.70
N MET A 280 -13.46 2.37 -13.12
CA MET A 280 -13.01 1.20 -13.88
C MET A 280 -14.12 0.62 -14.74
N GLU A 281 -15.35 0.51 -14.25
CA GLU A 281 -16.52 0.09 -15.01
C GLU A 281 -16.81 1.03 -16.18
N TYR A 282 -16.72 2.35 -15.96
CA TYR A 282 -16.91 3.34 -17.02
C TYR A 282 -15.89 3.16 -18.15
N MET A 283 -14.64 2.97 -17.81
CA MET A 283 -13.56 2.78 -18.79
C MET A 283 -13.71 1.43 -19.53
N GLN A 284 -13.95 0.33 -18.80
CA GLN A 284 -14.05 -1.02 -19.35
C GLN A 284 -15.21 -1.18 -20.34
N TYR A 285 -16.36 -0.60 -20.04
CA TYR A 285 -17.57 -0.77 -20.86
C TYR A 285 -17.86 0.44 -21.76
N LYS A 286 -16.81 0.97 -22.43
CA LYS A 286 -16.92 2.03 -23.44
C LYS A 286 -17.78 3.21 -22.97
N ASN A 287 -17.49 3.71 -21.79
CA ASN A 287 -18.17 4.85 -21.19
C ASN A 287 -19.66 4.61 -20.82
N SER A 288 -20.00 3.40 -20.45
CA SER A 288 -21.37 3.00 -20.14
C SER A 288 -21.84 3.51 -18.77
N LEU A 289 -22.75 4.48 -18.76
CA LEU A 289 -23.43 4.94 -17.54
C LEU A 289 -24.26 3.83 -16.87
N ARG A 290 -24.73 2.86 -17.65
CA ARG A 290 -25.50 1.71 -17.12
C ARG A 290 -24.60 0.80 -16.28
N ALA A 291 -23.36 0.56 -16.71
CA ALA A 291 -22.37 -0.23 -15.96
C ALA A 291 -22.03 0.47 -14.63
N VAL A 292 -21.70 1.76 -14.68
CA VAL A 292 -21.44 2.58 -13.49
C VAL A 292 -22.61 2.55 -12.50
N ARG A 293 -23.85 2.76 -12.99
CA ARG A 293 -25.06 2.69 -12.16
C ARG A 293 -25.19 1.34 -11.45
N LYS A 294 -24.94 0.24 -12.18
CA LYS A 294 -25.02 -1.13 -11.63
C LYS A 294 -24.05 -1.32 -10.48
N THR A 295 -22.82 -0.85 -10.64
CA THR A 295 -21.77 -0.94 -9.60
C THR A 295 -22.10 -0.08 -8.40
N LEU A 296 -22.49 1.19 -8.59
CA LEU A 296 -22.93 2.04 -7.49
C LEU A 296 -24.12 1.44 -6.72
N LYS A 297 -25.07 0.81 -7.43
CA LYS A 297 -26.20 0.11 -6.79
C LYS A 297 -25.72 -1.05 -5.91
N LYS A 298 -24.72 -1.85 -6.33
CA LYS A 298 -24.12 -2.91 -5.49
C LYS A 298 -23.61 -2.33 -4.17
N TYR A 299 -22.85 -1.23 -4.21
CA TYR A 299 -22.36 -0.54 -3.01
C TYR A 299 -23.50 0.01 -2.13
N GLY A 300 -24.50 0.66 -2.72
CA GLY A 300 -25.59 1.29 -1.98
C GLY A 300 -26.62 0.32 -1.40
N THR A 301 -26.71 -0.92 -1.91
CA THR A 301 -27.60 -1.95 -1.39
C THR A 301 -26.93 -2.90 -0.39
N ASN A 302 -25.61 -3.00 -0.39
CA ASN A 302 -24.88 -3.78 0.60
C ASN A 302 -25.05 -3.16 2.01
N PRO A 303 -25.32 -3.95 3.07
CA PRO A 303 -25.53 -3.42 4.43
C PRO A 303 -24.41 -2.51 4.94
N VAL A 304 -23.14 -2.89 4.69
CA VAL A 304 -21.97 -2.07 5.10
C VAL A 304 -21.93 -0.77 4.29
N GLY A 305 -22.08 -0.85 2.97
CA GLY A 305 -22.11 0.32 2.09
C GLY A 305 -23.25 1.28 2.43
N LYS A 306 -24.47 0.76 2.62
CA LYS A 306 -25.61 1.55 3.05
C LYS A 306 -25.34 2.32 4.34
N ARG A 307 -24.80 1.65 5.37
CA ARG A 307 -24.43 2.29 6.62
C ARG A 307 -23.37 3.37 6.42
N VAL A 308 -22.30 3.05 5.69
CA VAL A 308 -21.19 3.99 5.43
C VAL A 308 -21.69 5.26 4.73
N PHE A 309 -22.50 5.16 3.68
CA PHE A 309 -23.00 6.33 2.98
C PHE A 309 -24.01 7.14 3.81
N HIS A 310 -24.79 6.50 4.69
CA HIS A 310 -25.62 7.21 5.64
C HIS A 310 -24.77 8.03 6.63
N GLU A 311 -23.70 7.42 7.19
CA GLU A 311 -22.80 8.09 8.14
C GLU A 311 -22.03 9.25 7.48
N LEU A 312 -21.50 9.07 6.27
CA LEU A 312 -20.75 10.10 5.54
C LEU A 312 -21.64 11.25 5.05
N ALA A 313 -22.92 10.99 4.76
CA ALA A 313 -23.89 12.00 4.37
C ALA A 313 -24.44 12.82 5.55
N ASP A 314 -24.28 12.33 6.77
CA ASP A 314 -24.79 13.01 7.97
C ASP A 314 -23.97 14.27 8.29
N ARG A 315 -24.61 15.44 8.13
CA ARG A 315 -23.97 16.75 8.41
C ARG A 315 -23.64 16.98 9.88
N LYS A 316 -24.27 16.25 10.79
CA LYS A 316 -23.98 16.33 12.23
C LYS A 316 -22.67 15.60 12.59
N ARG A 317 -22.26 14.64 11.78
CA ARG A 317 -20.96 13.96 11.94
C ARG A 317 -19.86 14.85 11.35
N HIS A 318 -18.93 15.27 12.19
CA HIS A 318 -17.76 16.01 11.72
C HIS A 318 -16.80 15.06 11.01
N LEU A 319 -16.34 15.44 9.81
CA LEU A 319 -15.21 14.79 9.14
C LEU A 319 -13.97 15.63 9.44
N TYR A 320 -13.06 15.07 10.23
CA TYR A 320 -11.84 15.78 10.65
C TYR A 320 -10.76 15.70 9.57
N ILE A 321 -11.10 16.18 8.36
CA ILE A 321 -10.21 16.29 7.21
C ILE A 321 -10.08 17.78 6.82
N ASN A 322 -8.83 18.24 6.70
CA ASN A 322 -8.54 19.67 6.47
C ASN A 322 -8.65 20.12 5.01
N GLN A 323 -9.22 19.27 4.15
CA GLN A 323 -9.37 19.55 2.71
C GLN A 323 -10.85 19.73 2.37
N ARG A 324 -11.31 20.98 2.32
CA ARG A 324 -12.71 21.33 2.07
C ARG A 324 -13.29 20.70 0.79
N MET A 325 -12.50 20.61 -0.28
CA MET A 325 -12.94 20.00 -1.54
C MET A 325 -13.27 18.53 -1.35
N TRP A 326 -12.41 17.78 -0.63
CA TRP A 326 -12.66 16.38 -0.32
C TRP A 326 -13.90 16.21 0.56
N GLU A 327 -14.08 17.06 1.58
CA GLU A 327 -15.28 17.00 2.41
C GLU A 327 -16.55 17.19 1.59
N ILE A 328 -16.59 18.21 0.74
CA ILE A 328 -17.75 18.49 -0.15
C ILE A 328 -18.02 17.28 -1.05
N MET A 329 -16.99 16.72 -1.67
CA MET A 329 -17.14 15.59 -2.58
C MET A 329 -17.64 14.35 -1.86
N ILE A 330 -17.04 13.99 -0.69
CA ILE A 330 -17.47 12.85 0.11
C ILE A 330 -18.92 12.98 0.53
N ARG A 331 -19.32 14.17 1.04
CA ARG A 331 -20.71 14.41 1.50
C ARG A 331 -21.71 14.37 0.36
N THR A 332 -21.41 15.04 -0.75
CA THR A 332 -22.31 15.11 -1.91
C THR A 332 -22.51 13.73 -2.53
N PHE A 333 -21.41 13.00 -2.76
CA PHE A 333 -21.48 11.65 -3.29
C PHE A 333 -22.25 10.72 -2.35
N SER A 334 -21.93 10.74 -1.06
CA SER A 334 -22.58 9.88 -0.06
C SER A 334 -24.06 10.22 0.12
N PHE A 335 -24.43 11.49 0.01
CA PHE A 335 -25.84 11.89 0.00
C PHE A 335 -26.57 11.31 -1.21
N GLY A 336 -25.99 11.40 -2.41
CA GLY A 336 -26.56 10.79 -3.62
C GLY A 336 -26.69 9.25 -3.49
N MET A 337 -25.70 8.60 -2.88
CA MET A 337 -25.77 7.15 -2.59
C MET A 337 -26.89 6.81 -1.60
N LYS A 338 -27.03 7.59 -0.53
CA LYS A 338 -28.11 7.47 0.45
C LYS A 338 -29.49 7.62 -0.18
N GLN A 339 -29.66 8.57 -1.10
CA GLN A 339 -30.91 8.83 -1.82
C GLN A 339 -31.10 7.91 -3.04
N GLN A 340 -30.16 6.99 -3.27
CA GLN A 340 -30.18 6.05 -4.42
C GLN A 340 -30.18 6.74 -5.79
N TRP A 341 -29.60 7.94 -5.89
CA TRP A 341 -29.49 8.73 -7.13
C TRP A 341 -28.36 8.23 -8.04
N TYR A 342 -28.31 6.92 -8.23
CA TYR A 342 -27.21 6.24 -8.93
C TYR A 342 -26.99 6.72 -10.37
N ILE A 343 -28.05 7.17 -11.07
CA ILE A 343 -27.92 7.70 -12.43
C ILE A 343 -27.23 9.06 -12.40
N LEU A 344 -27.65 9.96 -11.49
CA LEU A 344 -27.04 11.28 -11.34
C LEU A 344 -25.57 11.15 -10.92
N LEU A 345 -25.26 10.24 -10.01
CA LEU A 345 -23.89 9.96 -9.61
C LEU A 345 -23.05 9.40 -10.77
N ALA A 346 -23.61 8.54 -11.62
CA ALA A 346 -22.93 8.04 -12.80
C ALA A 346 -22.59 9.15 -13.79
N VAL A 347 -23.49 10.12 -13.99
CA VAL A 347 -23.26 11.31 -14.81
C VAL A 347 -22.17 12.19 -14.18
N GLY A 348 -22.22 12.41 -12.87
CA GLY A 348 -21.19 13.14 -12.13
C GLY A 348 -19.80 12.51 -12.26
N ILE A 349 -19.67 11.20 -12.11
CA ILE A 349 -18.42 10.45 -12.30
C ILE A 349 -17.89 10.61 -13.73
N LYS A 350 -18.77 10.49 -14.74
CA LYS A 350 -18.40 10.75 -16.14
C LYS A 350 -17.80 12.16 -16.28
N MET A 351 -18.42 13.20 -15.71
CA MET A 351 -17.92 14.57 -15.78
C MET A 351 -16.55 14.71 -15.11
N LEU A 352 -16.36 14.13 -13.92
CA LEU A 352 -15.08 14.17 -13.20
C LEU A 352 -13.97 13.52 -14.03
N ILE A 353 -14.21 12.34 -14.62
CA ILE A 353 -13.23 11.64 -15.46
C ILE A 353 -12.93 12.46 -16.73
N THR A 354 -13.97 12.95 -17.43
CA THR A 354 -13.78 13.69 -18.68
C THR A 354 -13.01 14.99 -18.47
N GLN A 355 -13.18 15.64 -17.32
CA GLN A 355 -12.48 16.88 -16.96
C GLN A 355 -11.16 16.64 -16.21
N ARG A 356 -10.74 15.39 -16.02
CA ARG A 356 -9.55 14.99 -15.25
C ARG A 356 -9.51 15.60 -13.84
N VAL A 357 -10.68 15.80 -13.23
CA VAL A 357 -10.77 16.37 -11.88
C VAL A 357 -10.30 15.39 -10.83
N ASP A 358 -10.57 14.10 -11.06
CA ASP A 358 -10.11 13.00 -10.20
C ASP A 358 -8.58 12.94 -10.11
N GLU A 359 -7.86 13.27 -11.18
CA GLU A 359 -6.39 13.35 -11.21
C GLU A 359 -5.86 14.58 -10.44
N ARG A 360 -6.61 15.68 -10.45
CA ARG A 360 -6.26 16.89 -9.71
C ARG A 360 -6.55 16.78 -8.21
N LEU A 361 -7.55 16.00 -7.85
CA LEU A 361 -7.94 15.77 -6.45
C LEU A 361 -7.07 14.71 -5.78
N SER A 362 -6.51 13.77 -6.54
CA SER A 362 -5.51 12.88 -6.01
C SER A 362 -4.21 13.67 -5.87
N ASP A 363 -3.73 13.87 -4.66
CA ASP A 363 -2.39 14.41 -4.40
C ASP A 363 -1.29 13.47 -4.95
N THR A 364 -1.68 12.43 -5.68
CA THR A 364 -0.78 11.43 -6.26
C THR A 364 -0.03 11.91 -7.50
N GLY A 365 -0.24 13.16 -7.93
CA GLY A 365 0.62 13.82 -8.91
C GLY A 365 0.72 13.14 -10.28
N VAL A 366 -0.21 12.23 -10.62
CA VAL A 366 -0.28 11.66 -11.97
C VAL A 366 -0.93 12.68 -12.88
N ARG A 367 -0.14 13.61 -13.36
CA ARG A 367 -0.43 14.27 -14.63
C ARG A 367 0.14 13.37 -15.71
N GLU A 368 -0.72 12.70 -16.46
CA GLU A 368 -0.34 12.16 -17.76
C GLU A 368 0.02 13.30 -18.72
#